data_5fc7b83b74b5e837fec07817a8ac13d4
#
_entry.id   5fc7b83b74b5e837fec07817a8ac13d4
#
_cell.length_a   1.000
_cell.length_b   1.000
_cell.length_c   1.000
_cell.angle_alpha   90.00
_cell.angle_beta   90.00
_cell.angle_gamma   90.00
#
_symmetry.space_group_name_H-M   'P 1'
#
loop_
_entity.id
_entity.type
_entity.pdbx_description
1 polymer ?
#
loop_
_entity_poly.entity_id
_entity_poly.type
_entity_poly.pdbx_seq_one_letter_code
_entity_poly.pdbx_strand_id
1 'polypeptide(L)'
;MLINVQNLVKRYGSLLALDHFNLQVSEGEIVGLLGPNGSGKTTAINCILSLLKYDKGTIEVFGRPMVPDAYDIKRNIGIVMQNVAVFDELRVDENIDYFCGLYVRDPGARRRLVEEAIDFVGLGEFRKFHPRKLSGGLLRRLNIACGIAHKPKLLILDEPTVAVDPQSRNNILEGIRELNREGATVVYTSHYMEEVEQLCTRIVIMDKGKTLATGTKEELKSMINDGETISVEMYVLDPDDLAQIRQLPHVARAHYADNRLSVHYDGGQHNLLRLLDYLKSRELSFNRVFSEQPTLNDVFLEITGRQLRD
;
A
#
# COMPACT_ATOMS: atom_id res chain seq x y z
N MET A 1 -2.24 19.58 8.65
CA MET A 1 -2.65 18.21 9.01
C MET A 1 -4.07 17.98 8.49
N LEU A 2 -4.29 16.99 7.63
CA LEU A 2 -5.61 16.71 7.06
C LEU A 2 -6.35 15.62 7.86
N ILE A 3 -5.63 14.57 8.28
CA ILE A 3 -6.13 13.57 9.22
C ILE A 3 -5.21 13.54 10.44
N ASN A 4 -5.80 13.53 11.63
CA ASN A 4 -5.08 13.37 12.90
C ASN A 4 -5.83 12.38 13.79
N VAL A 5 -5.25 11.20 13.97
CA VAL A 5 -5.77 10.13 14.84
C VAL A 5 -4.81 9.94 15.98
N GLN A 6 -5.30 10.02 17.21
CA GLN A 6 -4.46 9.90 18.40
C GLN A 6 -5.04 8.86 19.37
N ASN A 7 -4.20 7.91 19.76
CA ASN A 7 -4.46 6.89 20.78
C ASN A 7 -5.79 6.14 20.57
N LEU A 8 -6.10 5.80 19.32
CA LEU A 8 -7.36 5.19 18.96
C LEU A 8 -7.44 3.74 19.45
N VAL A 9 -8.47 3.45 20.22
CA VAL A 9 -8.73 2.10 20.75
C VAL A 9 -10.10 1.63 20.26
N LYS A 10 -10.13 0.40 19.72
CA LYS A 10 -11.37 -0.28 19.34
C LYS A 10 -11.36 -1.73 19.77
N ARG A 11 -12.43 -2.14 20.42
CA ARG A 11 -12.67 -3.53 20.85
C ARG A 11 -13.91 -4.11 20.18
N TYR A 12 -13.87 -5.41 19.90
CA TYR A 12 -15.00 -6.24 19.54
C TYR A 12 -15.11 -7.35 20.60
N GLY A 13 -15.92 -7.13 21.63
CA GLY A 13 -15.93 -8.01 22.80
C GLY A 13 -14.54 -8.08 23.45
N SER A 14 -13.94 -9.25 23.50
CA SER A 14 -12.59 -9.47 24.06
C SER A 14 -11.47 -9.13 23.06
N LEU A 15 -11.75 -9.05 21.76
CA LEU A 15 -10.75 -8.77 20.74
C LEU A 15 -10.40 -7.27 20.72
N LEU A 16 -9.13 -6.94 20.93
CA LEU A 16 -8.58 -5.60 20.78
C LEU A 16 -8.13 -5.41 19.33
N ALA A 17 -8.98 -4.77 18.52
CA ALA A 17 -8.74 -4.58 17.09
C ALA A 17 -7.85 -3.37 16.79
N LEU A 18 -7.93 -2.31 17.60
CA LEU A 18 -7.01 -1.17 17.58
C LEU A 18 -6.51 -0.93 19.00
N ASP A 19 -5.20 -0.82 19.16
CA ASP A 19 -4.52 -0.64 20.44
C ASP A 19 -3.64 0.62 20.40
N HIS A 20 -4.21 1.74 20.81
CA HIS A 20 -3.56 3.06 20.82
C HIS A 20 -2.98 3.44 19.42
N PHE A 21 -3.74 3.11 18.36
CA PHE A 21 -3.37 3.40 17.00
C PHE A 21 -3.27 4.91 16.76
N ASN A 22 -2.21 5.33 16.06
CA ASN A 22 -1.96 6.71 15.69
C ASN A 22 -1.76 6.81 14.17
N LEU A 23 -2.35 7.85 13.57
CA LEU A 23 -2.18 8.17 12.15
C LEU A 23 -2.24 9.67 11.94
N GLN A 24 -1.26 10.20 11.25
CA GLN A 24 -1.24 11.58 10.81
C GLN A 24 -1.11 11.60 9.29
N VAL A 25 -1.90 12.44 8.61
CA VAL A 25 -1.83 12.62 7.16
C VAL A 25 -1.81 14.12 6.87
N SER A 26 -0.82 14.58 6.13
CA SER A 26 -0.73 15.96 5.66
C SER A 26 -1.47 16.13 4.33
N GLU A 27 -1.79 17.36 3.98
CA GLU A 27 -2.42 17.67 2.70
C GLU A 27 -1.43 17.37 1.55
N GLY A 28 -1.92 16.75 0.48
CA GLY A 28 -1.12 16.39 -0.70
C GLY A 28 -0.26 15.14 -0.54
N GLU A 29 -0.29 14.45 0.60
CA GLU A 29 0.43 13.17 0.77
C GLU A 29 -0.32 11.99 0.16
N ILE A 30 0.43 10.96 -0.25
CA ILE A 30 -0.07 9.59 -0.41
C ILE A 30 0.49 8.78 0.76
N VAL A 31 -0.35 8.51 1.76
CA VAL A 31 0.05 7.71 2.93
C VAL A 31 -0.39 6.27 2.75
N GLY A 32 0.58 5.35 2.77
CA GLY A 32 0.33 3.91 2.76
C GLY A 32 0.13 3.36 4.17
N LEU A 33 -0.99 2.70 4.42
CA LEU A 33 -1.20 1.92 5.65
C LEU A 33 -0.94 0.46 5.33
N LEU A 34 0.25 -0.01 5.66
CA LEU A 34 0.78 -1.33 5.35
C LEU A 34 0.61 -2.29 6.54
N GLY A 35 0.19 -3.49 6.30
CA GLY A 35 0.09 -4.52 7.34
C GLY A 35 -0.64 -5.77 6.86
N PRO A 36 -0.46 -6.91 7.57
CA PRO A 36 -1.10 -8.17 7.21
C PRO A 36 -2.62 -8.11 7.34
N ASN A 37 -3.27 -9.13 6.79
CA ASN A 37 -4.70 -9.32 7.00
C ASN A 37 -4.99 -9.47 8.50
N GLY A 38 -6.03 -8.77 8.98
CA GLY A 38 -6.37 -8.73 10.40
C GLY A 38 -5.51 -7.78 11.26
N SER A 39 -4.59 -6.99 10.69
CA SER A 39 -3.82 -6.00 11.45
C SER A 39 -4.65 -4.82 11.96
N GLY A 40 -5.88 -4.62 11.43
CA GLY A 40 -6.80 -3.56 11.85
C GLY A 40 -6.97 -2.42 10.85
N LYS A 41 -6.41 -2.48 9.64
CA LYS A 41 -6.48 -1.42 8.59
C LYS A 41 -7.91 -0.96 8.32
N THR A 42 -8.78 -1.88 7.90
CA THR A 42 -10.20 -1.59 7.62
C THR A 42 -10.95 -1.09 8.86
N THR A 43 -10.61 -1.60 10.06
CA THR A 43 -11.18 -1.11 11.32
C THR A 43 -10.78 0.34 11.57
N ALA A 44 -9.51 0.70 11.35
CA ALA A 44 -9.02 2.06 11.49
C ALA A 44 -9.72 3.00 10.51
N ILE A 45 -9.83 2.62 9.22
CA ILE A 45 -10.57 3.38 8.21
C ILE A 45 -12.03 3.62 8.62
N ASN A 46 -12.75 2.57 9.05
CA ASN A 46 -14.14 2.70 9.45
C ASN A 46 -14.31 3.61 10.67
N CYS A 47 -13.38 3.61 11.61
CA CYS A 47 -13.37 4.56 12.73
C CYS A 47 -13.09 5.99 12.24
N ILE A 48 -12.09 6.19 11.36
CA ILE A 48 -11.73 7.51 10.78
C ILE A 48 -12.93 8.11 10.04
N LEU A 49 -13.69 7.29 9.32
CA LEU A 49 -14.91 7.73 8.61
C LEU A 49 -16.14 7.90 9.51
N SER A 50 -15.99 7.60 10.82
CA SER A 50 -17.11 7.58 11.77
C SER A 50 -18.27 6.66 11.32
N LEU A 51 -17.91 5.55 10.62
CA LEU A 51 -18.81 4.44 10.29
C LEU A 51 -18.84 3.41 11.42
N LEU A 52 -17.81 3.42 12.25
CA LEU A 52 -17.65 2.53 13.39
C LEU A 52 -17.31 3.34 14.64
N LYS A 53 -18.08 3.13 15.73
CA LYS A 53 -17.79 3.74 17.02
C LYS A 53 -16.52 3.12 17.61
N TYR A 54 -15.62 3.96 18.12
CA TYR A 54 -14.41 3.56 18.84
C TYR A 54 -14.56 3.77 20.35
N ASP A 55 -13.67 3.17 21.15
CA ASP A 55 -13.78 3.15 22.61
C ASP A 55 -13.00 4.30 23.26
N LYS A 56 -11.81 4.63 22.72
CA LYS A 56 -10.94 5.72 23.21
C LYS A 56 -10.17 6.36 22.06
N GLY A 57 -9.67 7.58 22.32
CA GLY A 57 -8.85 8.34 21.38
C GLY A 57 -9.61 9.50 20.75
N THR A 58 -8.97 10.17 19.81
CA THR A 58 -9.53 11.29 19.06
C THR A 58 -9.29 11.14 17.57
N ILE A 59 -10.23 11.59 16.77
CA ILE A 59 -10.13 11.61 15.31
C ILE A 59 -10.54 12.98 14.81
N GLU A 60 -9.65 13.65 14.11
CA GLU A 60 -9.89 14.90 13.40
C GLU A 60 -9.64 14.72 11.91
N VAL A 61 -10.53 15.28 11.09
CA VAL A 61 -10.40 15.32 9.63
C VAL A 61 -10.64 16.76 9.17
N PHE A 62 -9.78 17.29 8.32
CA PHE A 62 -9.75 18.71 7.93
C PHE A 62 -9.70 19.66 9.14
N GLY A 63 -8.94 19.28 10.19
CA GLY A 63 -8.78 20.05 11.42
C GLY A 63 -10.01 20.11 12.33
N ARG A 64 -10.99 19.23 12.12
CA ARG A 64 -12.25 19.20 12.87
C ARG A 64 -12.56 17.80 13.38
N PRO A 65 -13.20 17.65 14.55
CA PRO A 65 -13.62 16.35 15.07
C PRO A 65 -14.52 15.60 14.07
N MET A 66 -14.19 14.32 13.83
CA MET A 66 -14.98 13.47 12.95
C MET A 66 -16.10 12.78 13.73
N VAL A 67 -17.33 13.12 13.40
CA VAL A 67 -18.55 12.59 14.03
C VAL A 67 -19.51 12.02 12.98
N PRO A 68 -20.49 11.16 13.37
CA PRO A 68 -21.37 10.49 12.42
C PRO A 68 -22.13 11.43 11.46
N ASP A 69 -22.49 12.61 11.91
CA ASP A 69 -23.27 13.62 11.19
C ASP A 69 -22.42 14.74 10.57
N ALA A 70 -21.09 14.60 10.54
CA ALA A 70 -20.19 15.56 9.89
C ALA A 70 -20.28 15.50 8.34
N TYR A 71 -21.45 15.72 7.77
CA TYR A 71 -21.71 15.62 6.33
C TYR A 71 -20.90 16.62 5.50
N ASP A 72 -20.59 17.78 6.04
CA ASP A 72 -19.74 18.78 5.42
C ASP A 72 -18.27 18.34 5.27
N ILE A 73 -17.77 17.54 6.22
CA ILE A 73 -16.49 16.84 6.11
C ILE A 73 -16.59 15.71 5.08
N LYS A 74 -17.60 14.83 5.23
CA LYS A 74 -17.78 13.63 4.41
C LYS A 74 -17.96 13.96 2.91
N ARG A 75 -18.50 15.11 2.56
CA ARG A 75 -18.63 15.58 1.16
C ARG A 75 -17.28 15.75 0.45
N ASN A 76 -16.22 15.93 1.20
CA ASN A 76 -14.87 16.09 0.65
C ASN A 76 -14.06 14.77 0.67
N ILE A 77 -14.69 13.65 1.03
CA ILE A 77 -14.06 12.33 1.13
C ILE A 77 -14.61 11.41 0.05
N GLY A 78 -13.73 10.86 -0.76
CA GLY A 78 -13.99 9.73 -1.65
C GLY A 78 -13.57 8.43 -0.98
N ILE A 79 -14.38 7.39 -1.14
CA ILE A 79 -14.15 6.11 -0.49
C ILE A 79 -14.23 5.00 -1.52
N VAL A 80 -13.21 4.14 -1.53
CA VAL A 80 -13.20 2.87 -2.28
C VAL A 80 -12.90 1.76 -1.30
N MET A 81 -13.93 1.05 -0.88
CA MET A 81 -13.80 -0.07 0.06
C MET A 81 -13.30 -1.34 -0.64
N GLN A 82 -12.77 -2.27 0.14
CA GLN A 82 -12.31 -3.57 -0.34
C GLN A 82 -13.41 -4.34 -1.09
N ASN A 83 -14.63 -4.33 -0.56
CA ASN A 83 -15.78 -4.88 -1.27
C ASN A 83 -16.29 -3.87 -2.29
N VAL A 84 -16.56 -4.36 -3.51
CA VAL A 84 -17.16 -3.53 -4.55
C VAL A 84 -18.59 -3.16 -4.16
N ALA A 85 -18.89 -1.87 -4.19
CA ALA A 85 -20.18 -1.31 -3.79
C ALA A 85 -20.82 -0.55 -4.97
N VAL A 86 -21.32 -1.29 -5.95
CA VAL A 86 -22.02 -0.76 -7.13
C VAL A 86 -23.38 -1.43 -7.27
N PHE A 87 -24.30 -0.82 -8.00
CA PHE A 87 -25.63 -1.37 -8.27
C PHE A 87 -25.61 -2.21 -9.54
N ASP A 88 -25.92 -3.48 -9.43
CA ASP A 88 -25.94 -4.43 -10.54
C ASP A 88 -27.03 -4.12 -11.59
N GLU A 89 -28.07 -3.42 -11.18
CA GLU A 89 -29.21 -2.98 -12.01
C GLU A 89 -28.90 -1.73 -12.85
N LEU A 90 -27.87 -0.98 -12.48
CA LEU A 90 -27.43 0.20 -13.19
C LEU A 90 -26.24 -0.11 -14.10
N ARG A 91 -26.18 0.58 -15.25
CA ARG A 91 -25.00 0.50 -16.13
C ARG A 91 -23.80 1.21 -15.51
N VAL A 92 -22.64 1.07 -16.13
CA VAL A 92 -21.40 1.75 -15.71
C VAL A 92 -21.62 3.27 -15.58
N ASP A 93 -22.12 3.92 -16.63
CA ASP A 93 -22.36 5.36 -16.61
C ASP A 93 -23.42 5.79 -15.58
N GLU A 94 -24.44 4.98 -15.38
CA GLU A 94 -25.51 5.23 -14.41
C GLU A 94 -25.02 5.05 -12.96
N ASN A 95 -24.16 4.07 -12.69
CA ASN A 95 -23.53 3.92 -11.37
C ASN A 95 -22.71 5.16 -11.02
N ILE A 96 -21.84 5.59 -11.93
CA ILE A 96 -20.97 6.76 -11.68
C ILE A 96 -21.81 8.02 -11.51
N ASP A 97 -22.85 8.22 -12.34
CA ASP A 97 -23.77 9.35 -12.22
C ASP A 97 -24.52 9.35 -10.89
N TYR A 98 -24.99 8.18 -10.45
CA TYR A 98 -25.68 8.03 -9.16
C TYR A 98 -24.79 8.46 -7.99
N PHE A 99 -23.59 7.89 -7.89
CA PHE A 99 -22.67 8.23 -6.79
C PHE A 99 -22.19 9.68 -6.86
N CYS A 100 -21.88 10.20 -8.04
CA CYS A 100 -21.54 11.61 -8.24
C CYS A 100 -22.69 12.52 -7.82
N GLY A 101 -23.95 12.15 -8.15
CA GLY A 101 -25.16 12.90 -7.83
C GLY A 101 -25.45 13.06 -6.34
N LEU A 102 -24.91 12.20 -5.48
CA LEU A 102 -25.00 12.36 -4.02
C LEU A 102 -24.29 13.63 -3.52
N TYR A 103 -23.31 14.11 -4.29
CA TYR A 103 -22.46 15.25 -3.92
C TYR A 103 -22.65 16.47 -4.82
N VAL A 104 -22.91 16.26 -6.12
CA VAL A 104 -22.96 17.30 -7.16
C VAL A 104 -24.41 17.46 -7.66
N ARG A 105 -25.07 18.54 -7.26
CA ARG A 105 -26.49 18.81 -7.59
C ARG A 105 -26.68 19.35 -9.01
N ASP A 106 -25.71 20.15 -9.51
CA ASP A 106 -25.79 20.72 -10.86
C ASP A 106 -25.66 19.63 -11.94
N PRO A 107 -26.67 19.42 -12.81
CA PRO A 107 -26.67 18.37 -13.81
C PRO A 107 -25.54 18.53 -14.85
N GLY A 108 -25.19 19.78 -15.18
CA GLY A 108 -24.18 20.09 -16.17
C GLY A 108 -22.76 19.75 -15.66
N ALA A 109 -22.44 20.17 -14.43
CA ALA A 109 -21.19 19.84 -13.76
C ALA A 109 -21.09 18.32 -13.53
N ARG A 110 -22.18 17.69 -13.05
CA ARG A 110 -22.22 16.25 -12.82
C ARG A 110 -21.92 15.44 -14.09
N ARG A 111 -22.54 15.78 -15.21
CA ARG A 111 -22.28 15.10 -16.48
C ARG A 111 -20.80 15.17 -16.88
N ARG A 112 -20.17 16.35 -16.75
CA ARG A 112 -18.72 16.50 -17.05
C ARG A 112 -17.87 15.62 -16.15
N LEU A 113 -18.14 15.62 -14.84
CA LEU A 113 -17.40 14.83 -13.87
C LEU A 113 -17.56 13.31 -14.08
N VAL A 114 -18.74 12.89 -14.52
CA VAL A 114 -18.98 11.47 -14.89
C VAL A 114 -18.18 11.08 -16.11
N GLU A 115 -18.14 11.90 -17.17
CA GLU A 115 -17.30 11.63 -18.35
C GLU A 115 -15.82 11.60 -17.95
N GLU A 116 -15.34 12.59 -17.20
CA GLU A 116 -13.95 12.61 -16.69
C GLU A 116 -13.62 11.34 -15.88
N ALA A 117 -14.53 10.88 -15.02
CA ALA A 117 -14.32 9.66 -14.24
C ALA A 117 -14.30 8.38 -15.10
N ILE A 118 -15.15 8.28 -16.14
CA ILE A 118 -15.18 7.17 -17.09
C ILE A 118 -13.86 7.11 -17.86
N ASP A 119 -13.40 8.26 -18.38
CA ASP A 119 -12.16 8.37 -19.15
C ASP A 119 -10.94 8.04 -18.29
N PHE A 120 -10.91 8.57 -17.07
CA PHE A 120 -9.84 8.33 -16.10
C PHE A 120 -9.61 6.85 -15.80
N VAL A 121 -10.68 6.07 -15.61
CA VAL A 121 -10.57 4.62 -15.36
C VAL A 121 -10.55 3.78 -16.63
N GLY A 122 -10.65 4.38 -17.82
CA GLY A 122 -10.65 3.68 -19.11
C GLY A 122 -11.87 2.78 -19.31
N LEU A 123 -13.06 3.23 -18.92
CA LEU A 123 -14.32 2.47 -19.06
C LEU A 123 -15.21 2.95 -20.22
N GLY A 124 -14.72 3.78 -21.14
CA GLY A 124 -15.49 4.35 -22.25
C GLY A 124 -16.26 3.33 -23.07
N GLU A 125 -15.58 2.25 -23.50
CA GLU A 125 -16.19 1.17 -24.30
C GLU A 125 -17.22 0.34 -23.48
N PHE A 126 -17.09 0.30 -22.16
CA PHE A 126 -17.93 -0.48 -21.26
C PHE A 126 -19.08 0.36 -20.63
N ARG A 127 -19.19 1.65 -20.97
CA ARG A 127 -20.11 2.58 -20.31
C ARG A 127 -21.57 2.14 -20.26
N LYS A 128 -22.02 1.36 -21.26
CA LYS A 128 -23.40 0.85 -21.36
C LYS A 128 -23.55 -0.58 -20.80
N PHE A 129 -22.47 -1.16 -20.27
CA PHE A 129 -22.52 -2.49 -19.70
C PHE A 129 -23.03 -2.44 -18.26
N HIS A 130 -23.68 -3.51 -17.84
CA HIS A 130 -24.03 -3.74 -16.45
C HIS A 130 -22.84 -4.38 -15.71
N PRO A 131 -22.67 -4.12 -14.39
CA PRO A 131 -21.56 -4.67 -13.59
C PRO A 131 -21.34 -6.17 -13.74
N ARG A 132 -22.41 -6.95 -13.81
CA ARG A 132 -22.36 -8.43 -13.99
C ARG A 132 -21.66 -8.90 -15.27
N LYS A 133 -21.49 -8.02 -16.25
CA LYS A 133 -20.82 -8.32 -17.53
C LYS A 133 -19.36 -7.88 -17.55
N LEU A 134 -18.88 -7.28 -16.46
CA LEU A 134 -17.51 -6.79 -16.33
C LEU A 134 -16.59 -7.89 -15.75
N SER A 135 -15.34 -7.89 -16.17
CA SER A 135 -14.30 -8.63 -15.46
C SER A 135 -14.05 -8.03 -14.06
N GLY A 136 -13.43 -8.80 -13.16
CA GLY A 136 -13.11 -8.32 -11.82
C GLY A 136 -12.31 -7.00 -11.84
N GLY A 137 -11.34 -6.87 -12.75
CA GLY A 137 -10.55 -5.63 -12.91
C GLY A 137 -11.39 -4.45 -13.41
N LEU A 138 -12.28 -4.67 -14.38
CA LEU A 138 -13.19 -3.62 -14.88
C LEU A 138 -14.21 -3.21 -13.80
N LEU A 139 -14.71 -4.18 -13.05
CA LEU A 139 -15.62 -3.93 -11.93
C LEU A 139 -14.94 -3.11 -10.83
N ARG A 140 -13.66 -3.38 -10.56
CA ARG A 140 -12.86 -2.61 -9.61
C ARG A 140 -12.63 -1.17 -10.08
N ARG A 141 -12.34 -0.98 -11.37
CA ARG A 141 -12.24 0.35 -11.98
C ARG A 141 -13.55 1.13 -11.87
N LEU A 142 -14.70 0.47 -12.07
CA LEU A 142 -16.01 1.09 -11.86
C LEU A 142 -16.18 1.54 -10.40
N ASN A 143 -15.82 0.70 -9.43
CA ASN A 143 -15.89 1.04 -8.01
C ASN A 143 -15.02 2.27 -7.67
N ILE A 144 -13.82 2.34 -8.24
CA ILE A 144 -12.93 3.51 -8.10
C ILE A 144 -13.59 4.75 -8.73
N ALA A 145 -14.11 4.66 -9.96
CA ALA A 145 -14.77 5.77 -10.63
C ALA A 145 -15.92 6.34 -9.80
N CYS A 146 -16.74 5.49 -9.18
CA CYS A 146 -17.80 5.91 -8.29
C CYS A 146 -17.29 6.69 -7.06
N GLY A 147 -16.13 6.27 -6.51
CA GLY A 147 -15.53 6.91 -5.34
C GLY A 147 -14.86 8.26 -5.63
N ILE A 148 -14.41 8.49 -6.87
CA ILE A 148 -13.64 9.70 -7.24
C ILE A 148 -14.45 10.73 -8.05
N ALA A 149 -15.61 10.36 -8.61
CA ALA A 149 -16.34 11.18 -9.59
C ALA A 149 -16.67 12.60 -9.10
N HIS A 150 -16.87 12.80 -7.81
CA HIS A 150 -17.15 14.11 -7.23
C HIS A 150 -15.88 14.92 -6.89
N LYS A 151 -14.69 14.48 -7.31
CA LYS A 151 -13.36 15.10 -7.07
C LYS A 151 -13.12 15.42 -5.59
N PRO A 152 -13.04 14.39 -4.73
CA PRO A 152 -12.82 14.57 -3.30
C PRO A 152 -11.43 15.12 -3.00
N LYS A 153 -11.30 15.89 -1.90
CA LYS A 153 -9.99 16.37 -1.39
C LYS A 153 -9.21 15.28 -0.67
N LEU A 154 -9.91 14.32 -0.06
CA LEU A 154 -9.36 13.16 0.59
C LEU A 154 -9.91 11.89 -0.06
N LEU A 155 -9.02 11.02 -0.50
CA LEU A 155 -9.38 9.72 -1.06
C LEU A 155 -8.89 8.61 -0.14
N ILE A 156 -9.79 7.74 0.30
CA ILE A 156 -9.48 6.56 1.10
C ILE A 156 -9.74 5.32 0.27
N LEU A 157 -8.67 4.55 0.04
CA LEU A 157 -8.68 3.35 -0.80
C LEU A 157 -8.30 2.14 0.08
N ASP A 158 -9.28 1.29 0.36
CA ASP A 158 -9.06 0.09 1.17
C ASP A 158 -8.82 -1.11 0.26
N GLU A 159 -7.55 -1.51 0.12
CA GLU A 159 -7.08 -2.61 -0.72
C GLU A 159 -7.64 -2.57 -2.17
N PRO A 160 -7.45 -1.45 -2.92
CA PRO A 160 -8.15 -1.24 -4.19
C PRO A 160 -7.68 -2.13 -5.34
N THR A 161 -6.61 -2.89 -5.17
CA THR A 161 -5.97 -3.71 -6.22
C THR A 161 -6.09 -5.21 -5.97
N VAL A 162 -6.76 -5.62 -4.89
CA VAL A 162 -6.98 -7.04 -4.60
C VAL A 162 -7.77 -7.71 -5.71
N ALA A 163 -7.30 -8.89 -6.14
CA ALA A 163 -7.88 -9.68 -7.24
C ALA A 163 -7.90 -8.97 -8.61
N VAL A 164 -6.98 -8.02 -8.82
CA VAL A 164 -6.81 -7.32 -10.10
C VAL A 164 -5.54 -7.83 -10.79
N ASP A 165 -5.62 -8.03 -12.11
CA ASP A 165 -4.47 -8.42 -12.91
C ASP A 165 -3.35 -7.37 -12.89
N PRO A 166 -2.08 -7.74 -13.15
CA PRO A 166 -0.94 -6.82 -13.05
C PRO A 166 -1.06 -5.56 -13.91
N GLN A 167 -1.62 -5.68 -15.11
CA GLN A 167 -1.78 -4.53 -16.01
C GLN A 167 -2.83 -3.55 -15.49
N SER A 168 -3.98 -4.06 -15.06
CA SER A 168 -5.04 -3.26 -14.44
C SER A 168 -4.58 -2.62 -13.14
N ARG A 169 -3.77 -3.34 -12.34
CA ARG A 169 -3.15 -2.82 -11.11
C ARG A 169 -2.28 -1.60 -11.39
N ASN A 170 -1.35 -1.70 -12.35
CA ASN A 170 -0.47 -0.59 -12.70
C ASN A 170 -1.27 0.64 -13.17
N ASN A 171 -2.32 0.44 -13.95
CA ASN A 171 -3.19 1.54 -14.39
C ASN A 171 -3.92 2.21 -13.21
N ILE A 172 -4.37 1.44 -12.23
CA ILE A 172 -4.99 1.96 -11.00
C ILE A 172 -3.98 2.80 -10.21
N LEU A 173 -2.76 2.28 -10.00
CA LEU A 173 -1.71 3.00 -9.25
C LEU A 173 -1.32 4.31 -9.94
N GLU A 174 -1.18 4.31 -11.27
CA GLU A 174 -0.89 5.53 -12.02
C GLU A 174 -2.04 6.54 -11.94
N GLY A 175 -3.28 6.07 -12.05
CA GLY A 175 -4.44 6.92 -11.84
C GLY A 175 -4.48 7.56 -10.46
N ILE A 176 -4.14 6.82 -9.40
CA ILE A 176 -4.07 7.40 -8.04
C ILE A 176 -2.99 8.49 -7.95
N ARG A 177 -1.82 8.30 -8.60
CA ARG A 177 -0.79 9.35 -8.67
C ARG A 177 -1.30 10.61 -9.36
N GLU A 178 -2.06 10.45 -10.44
CA GLU A 178 -2.63 11.58 -11.18
C GLU A 178 -3.61 12.37 -10.30
N LEU A 179 -4.53 11.68 -9.61
CA LEU A 179 -5.44 12.34 -8.64
C LEU A 179 -4.67 13.10 -7.55
N ASN A 180 -3.56 12.54 -7.08
CA ASN A 180 -2.72 13.24 -6.10
C ASN A 180 -2.03 14.46 -6.70
N ARG A 181 -1.52 14.40 -7.94
CA ARG A 181 -0.97 15.56 -8.66
C ARG A 181 -2.00 16.66 -8.87
N GLU A 182 -3.27 16.28 -9.05
CA GLU A 182 -4.41 17.21 -9.11
C GLU A 182 -4.80 17.80 -7.73
N GLY A 183 -4.13 17.38 -6.65
CA GLY A 183 -4.28 17.93 -5.31
C GLY A 183 -5.05 17.06 -4.31
N ALA A 184 -5.45 15.84 -4.67
CA ALA A 184 -6.07 14.93 -3.73
C ALA A 184 -5.04 14.39 -2.73
N THR A 185 -5.41 14.32 -1.45
CA THR A 185 -4.67 13.58 -0.42
C THR A 185 -5.18 12.14 -0.40
N VAL A 186 -4.29 11.16 -0.28
CA VAL A 186 -4.64 9.76 -0.40
C VAL A 186 -4.22 8.96 0.83
N VAL A 187 -5.14 8.16 1.36
CA VAL A 187 -4.85 7.06 2.29
C VAL A 187 -5.06 5.76 1.54
N TYR A 188 -3.99 5.02 1.38
CA TYR A 188 -3.96 3.78 0.61
C TYR A 188 -3.64 2.60 1.51
N THR A 189 -4.52 1.63 1.64
CA THR A 189 -4.19 0.41 2.37
C THR A 189 -3.81 -0.72 1.42
N SER A 190 -2.82 -1.48 1.82
CA SER A 190 -2.41 -2.69 1.11
C SER A 190 -1.69 -3.64 2.06
N HIS A 191 -1.65 -4.90 1.70
CA HIS A 191 -0.71 -5.88 2.22
C HIS A 191 0.40 -6.19 1.20
N TYR A 192 0.35 -5.62 -0.02
CA TYR A 192 1.39 -5.71 -1.03
C TYR A 192 2.40 -4.58 -0.87
N MET A 193 3.61 -4.92 -0.44
CA MET A 193 4.66 -3.94 -0.17
C MET A 193 5.13 -3.19 -1.40
N GLU A 194 5.23 -3.90 -2.54
CA GLU A 194 5.63 -3.33 -3.82
C GLU A 194 4.74 -2.16 -4.26
N GLU A 195 3.42 -2.29 -4.05
CA GLU A 195 2.47 -1.22 -4.37
C GLU A 195 2.70 0.01 -3.50
N VAL A 196 2.90 -0.22 -2.21
CA VAL A 196 3.14 0.84 -1.22
C VAL A 196 4.47 1.55 -1.48
N GLU A 197 5.54 0.79 -1.77
CA GLU A 197 6.85 1.35 -2.15
C GLU A 197 6.78 2.17 -3.43
N GLN A 198 5.96 1.73 -4.38
CA GLN A 198 5.82 2.40 -5.66
C GLN A 198 4.97 3.66 -5.56
N LEU A 199 3.89 3.64 -4.77
CA LEU A 199 2.86 4.67 -4.77
C LEU A 199 3.05 5.72 -3.67
N CYS A 200 3.38 5.27 -2.43
CA CYS A 200 3.23 6.10 -1.25
C CYS A 200 4.43 6.99 -0.99
N THR A 201 4.18 8.23 -0.60
CA THR A 201 5.20 9.18 -0.17
C THR A 201 5.65 8.92 1.26
N ARG A 202 4.76 8.41 2.10
CA ARG A 202 5.02 7.99 3.48
C ARG A 202 4.23 6.74 3.81
N ILE A 203 4.79 5.89 4.65
CA ILE A 203 4.26 4.57 4.98
C ILE A 203 4.11 4.46 6.48
N VAL A 204 2.98 3.91 6.90
CA VAL A 204 2.68 3.54 8.29
C VAL A 204 2.56 2.02 8.34
N ILE A 205 3.50 1.38 9.03
CA ILE A 205 3.48 -0.06 9.25
C ILE A 205 2.61 -0.37 10.46
N MET A 206 1.63 -1.24 10.25
CA MET A 206 0.64 -1.60 11.27
C MET A 206 0.59 -3.12 11.50
N ASP A 207 0.61 -3.54 12.75
CA ASP A 207 0.30 -4.92 13.15
C ASP A 207 -0.46 -4.96 14.48
N LYS A 208 -1.37 -5.92 14.62
CA LYS A 208 -2.19 -6.15 15.84
C LYS A 208 -2.81 -4.88 16.41
N GLY A 209 -3.31 -4.01 15.53
CA GLY A 209 -3.97 -2.77 15.90
C GLY A 209 -3.04 -1.62 16.31
N LYS A 210 -1.73 -1.78 16.21
CA LYS A 210 -0.73 -0.76 16.58
C LYS A 210 0.01 -0.22 15.38
N THR A 211 0.37 1.05 15.43
CA THR A 211 1.40 1.62 14.55
C THR A 211 2.77 1.18 15.07
N LEU A 212 3.53 0.46 14.24
CA LEU A 212 4.86 -0.06 14.58
C LEU A 212 5.96 0.89 14.13
N ALA A 213 5.86 1.41 12.92
CA ALA A 213 6.82 2.35 12.35
C ALA A 213 6.12 3.30 11.37
N THR A 214 6.69 4.47 11.17
CA THR A 214 6.20 5.47 10.21
C THR A 214 7.41 6.20 9.61
N GLY A 215 7.42 6.37 8.29
CA GLY A 215 8.49 7.08 7.60
C GLY A 215 8.35 6.99 6.08
N THR A 216 9.26 7.62 5.34
CA THR A 216 9.46 7.34 3.92
C THR A 216 10.00 5.92 3.75
N LYS A 217 9.98 5.39 2.54
CA LYS A 217 10.55 4.06 2.27
C LYS A 217 12.04 4.00 2.63
N GLU A 218 12.78 5.09 2.39
CA GLU A 218 14.20 5.21 2.70
C GLU A 218 14.43 5.22 4.22
N GLU A 219 13.64 6.01 4.96
CA GLU A 219 13.71 6.06 6.43
C GLU A 219 13.40 4.70 7.04
N LEU A 220 12.34 4.02 6.59
CA LEU A 220 11.97 2.71 7.10
C LEU A 220 13.03 1.66 6.80
N LYS A 221 13.58 1.64 5.57
CA LYS A 221 14.68 0.73 5.21
C LYS A 221 15.95 0.99 6.01
N SER A 222 16.20 2.24 6.40
CA SER A 222 17.34 2.58 7.26
C SER A 222 17.18 2.21 8.74
N MET A 223 15.95 1.89 9.19
CA MET A 223 15.69 1.44 10.58
C MET A 223 16.25 0.05 10.86
N ILE A 224 16.39 -0.77 9.83
CA ILE A 224 17.03 -2.06 9.94
C ILE A 224 18.48 -1.90 9.57
N ASN A 225 19.35 -2.34 10.47
CA ASN A 225 20.79 -2.45 10.22
C ASN A 225 21.09 -3.63 9.27
N ASP A 226 20.10 -4.01 8.47
CA ASP A 226 20.28 -5.04 7.47
C ASP A 226 21.16 -4.46 6.35
N GLY A 227 22.41 -4.86 6.41
CA GLY A 227 23.40 -4.53 5.42
C GLY A 227 22.98 -5.02 4.03
N GLU A 228 23.83 -4.75 3.09
CA GLU A 228 23.69 -5.13 1.69
C GLU A 228 23.50 -6.64 1.54
N THR A 229 22.48 -7.08 0.79
CA THR A 229 22.37 -8.47 0.34
C THR A 229 22.91 -8.58 -1.08
N ILE A 230 23.93 -9.43 -1.27
CA ILE A 230 24.50 -9.69 -2.58
C ILE A 230 24.07 -11.09 -3.03
N SER A 231 23.35 -11.14 -4.14
CA SER A 231 22.89 -12.38 -4.78
C SER A 231 23.73 -12.66 -6.01
N VAL A 232 24.28 -13.87 -6.11
CA VAL A 232 25.12 -14.33 -7.23
C VAL A 232 24.47 -15.56 -7.86
N GLU A 233 24.13 -15.49 -9.14
CA GLU A 233 23.65 -16.64 -9.89
C GLU A 233 24.85 -17.49 -10.33
N MET A 234 24.92 -18.73 -9.83
CA MET A 234 26.00 -19.67 -10.13
C MET A 234 25.49 -21.12 -10.05
N TYR A 235 25.99 -21.98 -10.94
CA TYR A 235 25.49 -23.35 -11.06
C TYR A 235 26.01 -24.31 -10.00
N VAL A 236 27.22 -24.06 -9.50
CA VAL A 236 27.91 -24.95 -8.53
C VAL A 236 28.59 -24.08 -7.50
N LEU A 237 28.39 -24.42 -6.25
CA LEU A 237 29.17 -23.88 -5.12
C LEU A 237 29.44 -25.04 -4.16
N ASP A 238 30.71 -25.30 -3.89
CA ASP A 238 31.11 -26.30 -2.93
C ASP A 238 30.73 -25.90 -1.49
N PRO A 239 30.34 -26.85 -0.63
CA PRO A 239 30.07 -26.57 0.78
C PRO A 239 31.24 -25.89 1.51
N ASP A 240 32.49 -26.22 1.14
CA ASP A 240 33.68 -25.61 1.72
C ASP A 240 33.84 -24.14 1.33
N ASP A 241 33.51 -23.78 0.06
CA ASP A 241 33.51 -22.40 -0.38
C ASP A 241 32.38 -21.60 0.30
N LEU A 242 31.21 -22.18 0.46
CA LEU A 242 30.12 -21.53 1.21
C LEU A 242 30.53 -21.29 2.68
N ALA A 243 31.23 -22.25 3.30
CA ALA A 243 31.74 -22.09 4.67
C ALA A 243 32.78 -20.97 4.79
N GLN A 244 33.65 -20.80 3.78
CA GLN A 244 34.65 -19.73 3.73
C GLN A 244 33.97 -18.36 3.45
N ILE A 245 32.96 -18.30 2.57
CA ILE A 245 32.19 -17.08 2.32
C ILE A 245 31.52 -16.58 3.61
N ARG A 246 31.01 -17.48 4.45
CA ARG A 246 30.44 -17.13 5.77
C ARG A 246 31.45 -16.53 6.74
N GLN A 247 32.76 -16.72 6.50
CA GLN A 247 33.82 -16.15 7.33
C GLN A 247 34.38 -14.84 6.79
N LEU A 248 33.91 -14.38 5.64
CA LEU A 248 34.31 -13.07 5.10
C LEU A 248 33.88 -11.96 6.06
N PRO A 249 34.62 -10.83 6.12
CA PRO A 249 34.26 -9.70 6.98
C PRO A 249 32.85 -9.18 6.71
N HIS A 250 32.12 -8.93 7.77
CA HIS A 250 30.75 -8.41 7.75
C HIS A 250 29.70 -9.33 7.13
N VAL A 251 30.00 -10.59 6.85
CA VAL A 251 28.99 -11.56 6.44
C VAL A 251 28.22 -12.06 7.66
N ALA A 252 26.97 -11.66 7.77
CA ALA A 252 26.06 -12.13 8.81
C ALA A 252 25.48 -13.51 8.46
N ARG A 253 25.13 -13.72 7.19
CA ARG A 253 24.56 -14.98 6.69
C ARG A 253 24.96 -15.21 5.24
N ALA A 254 25.18 -16.48 4.86
CA ALA A 254 25.28 -16.88 3.47
C ALA A 254 24.54 -18.20 3.26
N HIS A 255 23.78 -18.26 2.18
CA HIS A 255 22.96 -19.40 1.79
C HIS A 255 23.08 -19.65 0.29
N TYR A 256 23.14 -20.94 -0.10
CA TYR A 256 23.13 -21.33 -1.49
C TYR A 256 21.97 -22.31 -1.73
N ALA A 257 21.05 -21.94 -2.61
CA ALA A 257 19.94 -22.77 -3.06
C ALA A 257 19.50 -22.33 -4.47
N ASP A 258 18.91 -23.23 -5.23
CA ASP A 258 18.32 -22.94 -6.55
C ASP A 258 19.28 -22.20 -7.50
N ASN A 259 20.57 -22.60 -7.52
CA ASN A 259 21.62 -21.96 -8.31
C ASN A 259 21.89 -20.49 -7.97
N ARG A 260 21.53 -20.06 -6.76
CA ARG A 260 21.74 -18.71 -6.26
C ARG A 260 22.47 -18.74 -4.92
N LEU A 261 23.60 -18.05 -4.85
CA LEU A 261 24.28 -17.70 -3.61
C LEU A 261 23.75 -16.34 -3.13
N SER A 262 23.18 -16.30 -1.94
CA SER A 262 22.76 -15.05 -1.28
C SER A 262 23.65 -14.81 -0.07
N VAL A 263 24.36 -13.68 -0.06
CA VAL A 263 25.26 -13.26 1.02
C VAL A 263 24.72 -11.98 1.63
N HIS A 264 24.40 -12.06 2.90
CA HIS A 264 23.87 -10.96 3.69
C HIS A 264 24.97 -10.38 4.58
N TYR A 265 25.18 -9.07 4.50
CA TYR A 265 26.21 -8.33 5.24
C TYR A 265 25.55 -7.48 6.33
N ASP A 266 26.12 -7.43 7.53
CA ASP A 266 25.65 -6.63 8.66
C ASP A 266 26.30 -5.22 8.72
N GLY A 267 26.98 -4.83 7.64
CA GLY A 267 27.67 -3.55 7.50
C GLY A 267 28.89 -3.66 6.58
N GLY A 268 29.80 -2.71 6.70
CA GLY A 268 31.04 -2.67 5.91
C GLY A 268 30.90 -1.92 4.59
N GLN A 269 32.03 -1.55 4.00
CA GLN A 269 32.12 -0.93 2.68
C GLN A 269 32.77 -1.90 1.70
N HIS A 270 32.40 -1.81 0.40
CA HIS A 270 32.97 -2.61 -0.67
C HIS A 270 32.73 -4.13 -0.54
N ASN A 271 31.62 -4.55 0.07
CA ASN A 271 31.29 -5.96 0.24
C ASN A 271 31.19 -6.71 -1.09
N LEU A 272 30.58 -6.08 -2.10
CA LEU A 272 30.49 -6.62 -3.46
C LEU A 272 31.89 -6.92 -4.03
N LEU A 273 32.82 -5.98 -3.92
CA LEU A 273 34.18 -6.18 -4.43
C LEU A 273 34.87 -7.32 -3.72
N ARG A 274 34.77 -7.41 -2.39
CA ARG A 274 35.37 -8.50 -1.60
C ARG A 274 34.80 -9.86 -1.98
N LEU A 275 33.50 -9.96 -2.18
CA LEU A 275 32.84 -11.18 -2.63
C LEU A 275 33.36 -11.59 -4.02
N LEU A 276 33.39 -10.64 -4.97
CA LEU A 276 33.86 -10.87 -6.32
C LEU A 276 35.35 -11.28 -6.34
N ASP A 277 36.21 -10.66 -5.53
CA ASP A 277 37.62 -11.02 -5.40
C ASP A 277 37.77 -12.44 -4.85
N TYR A 278 36.94 -12.83 -3.86
CA TYR A 278 36.91 -14.20 -3.35
C TYR A 278 36.53 -15.19 -4.45
N LEU A 279 35.38 -14.96 -5.14
CA LEU A 279 34.87 -15.83 -6.21
C LEU A 279 35.93 -16.00 -7.33
N LYS A 280 36.60 -14.90 -7.71
CA LYS A 280 37.66 -14.89 -8.70
C LYS A 280 38.89 -15.66 -8.24
N SER A 281 39.31 -15.50 -6.99
CA SER A 281 40.49 -16.20 -6.42
C SER A 281 40.29 -17.71 -6.36
N ARG A 282 39.03 -18.16 -6.30
CA ARG A 282 38.67 -19.59 -6.27
C ARG A 282 38.24 -20.10 -7.66
N GLU A 283 38.39 -19.29 -8.70
CA GLU A 283 38.01 -19.61 -10.10
C GLU A 283 36.52 -20.04 -10.23
N LEU A 284 35.66 -19.56 -9.33
CA LEU A 284 34.23 -19.88 -9.33
C LEU A 284 33.52 -19.11 -10.44
N SER A 285 32.86 -19.85 -11.33
CA SER A 285 32.09 -19.25 -12.43
C SER A 285 30.71 -18.82 -11.98
N PHE A 286 30.30 -17.61 -12.33
CA PHE A 286 28.97 -17.08 -12.06
C PHE A 286 28.41 -16.31 -13.28
N ASN A 287 27.08 -16.20 -13.36
CA ASN A 287 26.40 -15.55 -14.49
C ASN A 287 26.05 -14.10 -14.21
N ARG A 288 25.39 -13.82 -13.09
CA ARG A 288 24.89 -12.50 -12.73
C ARG A 288 25.12 -12.23 -11.26
N VAL A 289 25.31 -10.96 -10.95
CA VAL A 289 25.44 -10.48 -9.57
C VAL A 289 24.44 -9.34 -9.38
N PHE A 290 23.70 -9.41 -8.29
CA PHE A 290 22.73 -8.40 -7.89
C PHE A 290 23.11 -7.93 -6.48
N SER A 291 23.16 -6.62 -6.29
CA SER A 291 23.20 -6.01 -4.97
C SER A 291 21.80 -5.50 -4.66
N GLU A 292 21.16 -6.07 -3.67
CA GLU A 292 19.80 -5.73 -3.27
C GLU A 292 19.85 -4.94 -1.96
N GLN A 293 19.21 -3.78 -1.97
CA GLN A 293 18.94 -3.05 -0.74
C GLN A 293 17.79 -3.70 0.02
N PRO A 294 17.72 -3.54 1.36
CA PRO A 294 16.60 -4.04 2.14
C PRO A 294 15.25 -3.62 1.54
N THR A 295 14.30 -4.54 1.57
CA THR A 295 12.93 -4.29 1.16
C THR A 295 12.07 -3.90 2.35
N LEU A 296 10.87 -3.36 2.13
CA LEU A 296 9.91 -3.16 3.23
C LEU A 296 9.49 -4.48 3.88
N ASN A 297 9.62 -5.61 3.16
CA ASN A 297 9.36 -6.93 3.73
C ASN A 297 10.40 -7.29 4.79
N ASP A 298 11.66 -6.95 4.56
CA ASP A 298 12.74 -7.16 5.53
C ASP A 298 12.53 -6.26 6.76
N VAL A 299 12.12 -5.00 6.54
CA VAL A 299 11.72 -4.09 7.65
C VAL A 299 10.58 -4.68 8.47
N PHE A 300 9.53 -5.16 7.81
CA PHE A 300 8.38 -5.75 8.50
C PHE A 300 8.78 -7.01 9.28
N LEU A 301 9.57 -7.88 8.68
CA LEU A 301 10.08 -9.11 9.29
C LEU A 301 10.91 -8.81 10.54
N GLU A 302 11.83 -7.84 10.45
CA GLU A 302 12.69 -7.44 11.58
C GLU A 302 11.87 -6.88 12.74
N ILE A 303 10.92 -5.98 12.46
CA ILE A 303 10.10 -5.34 13.50
C ILE A 303 9.11 -6.32 14.14
N THR A 304 8.57 -7.29 13.39
CA THR A 304 7.50 -8.18 13.86
C THR A 304 7.95 -9.59 14.20
N GLY A 305 9.16 -9.99 13.76
CA GLY A 305 9.68 -11.35 13.85
C GLY A 305 8.96 -12.36 12.95
N ARG A 306 8.16 -11.91 11.99
CA ARG A 306 7.38 -12.76 11.07
C ARG A 306 7.22 -12.09 9.70
N GLN A 307 7.14 -12.91 8.65
CA GLN A 307 6.83 -12.42 7.30
C GLN A 307 5.37 -11.91 7.22
N LEU A 308 5.14 -10.93 6.35
CA LEU A 308 3.81 -10.58 5.93
C LEU A 308 3.24 -11.82 5.21
N ARG A 309 2.23 -12.45 5.80
CA ARG A 309 1.56 -13.59 5.18
C ARG A 309 0.45 -13.07 4.28
N ASP A 310 0.39 -13.63 3.08
CA ASP A 310 -0.73 -13.47 2.14
C ASP A 310 -2.06 -13.96 2.72
#